data_da4a258caa394e0c0793eda5fab19c2d
#
_entry.id   da4a258caa394e0c0793eda5fab19c2d
#
_cell.length_a   1.000
_cell.length_b   1.000
_cell.length_c   1.000
_cell.angle_alpha   90.00
_cell.angle_beta   90.00
_cell.angle_gamma   90.00
#
_symmetry.space_group_name_H-M   'P 1'
#
loop_
_entity.id
_entity.type
_entity.pdbx_description
1 polymer ?
#
loop_
_entity_poly.entity_id
_entity_poly.type
_entity_poly.pdbx_seq_one_letter_code
_entity_poly.pdbx_strand_id
1 'polypeptide(L)'
;MAREYIARDPRTGERIGAKRKGARKGVGIAALSPDSGPWQRLEPHEILPLANGESGKIEILADGKRWLLGRIDAIKALAKVPEKDAERAYDSLVDALEDDFPDVRIAALKTLPSFSLRRQGILLHCLSDRLVDEEDSVREEAMTCLKKVAPLFPSGCEEILRRELRDSRKNHRGNAFEALKLAAREWPEVGCLHLDELIREEEDDLRIRGSLILRTIASKGGAEAWDLIGWSLQDEEVRVRRNASKTLTVLADVEPRVAAILVESSIGEDDRQIRGSVIKALKKLDIQSPRVVQMILKGAADKDLEMRRACIGQISIILSGQELREAAGELLKKEKDPSLRKRLKSLAMDLDFEGTE
;
A
#
# COMPACT_ATOMS: atom_id res chain seq x y z
N MET A 1 20.09 6.49 15.15
CA MET A 1 19.51 5.50 16.08
C MET A 1 19.08 4.32 15.22
N ALA A 2 19.67 3.15 15.43
CA ALA A 2 19.26 1.94 14.73
C ALA A 2 17.80 1.64 15.12
N ARG A 3 16.88 1.62 14.14
CA ARG A 3 15.50 1.20 14.36
C ARG A 3 15.52 -0.29 14.70
N GLU A 4 15.02 -0.67 15.87
CA GLU A 4 14.87 -2.07 16.23
C GLU A 4 13.93 -2.74 15.21
N TYR A 5 14.48 -3.71 14.50
CA TYR A 5 13.73 -4.58 13.62
C TYR A 5 12.76 -5.41 14.47
N ILE A 6 11.47 -5.18 14.34
CA ILE A 6 10.46 -6.00 15.02
C ILE A 6 10.36 -7.33 14.28
N ALA A 7 11.06 -8.33 14.78
CA ALA A 7 11.05 -9.66 14.23
C ALA A 7 9.62 -10.23 14.16
N ARG A 8 9.29 -10.89 13.05
CA ARG A 8 8.07 -11.71 12.94
C ARG A 8 8.37 -13.14 13.35
N ASP A 9 7.37 -13.81 13.91
CA ASP A 9 7.44 -15.24 14.17
C ASP A 9 7.59 -15.99 12.85
N PRO A 10 8.67 -16.74 12.65
CA PRO A 10 8.92 -17.45 11.38
C PRO A 10 7.89 -18.53 11.04
N ARG A 11 7.09 -18.97 12.02
CA ARG A 11 6.04 -19.99 11.83
C ARG A 11 4.70 -19.39 11.50
N THR A 12 4.37 -18.23 12.06
CA THR A 12 3.04 -17.63 11.95
C THR A 12 3.02 -16.33 11.14
N GLY A 13 4.18 -15.72 10.87
CA GLY A 13 4.30 -14.41 10.24
C GLY A 13 3.82 -13.25 11.13
N GLU A 14 3.46 -13.53 12.41
CA GLU A 14 3.00 -12.52 13.36
C GLU A 14 4.17 -11.74 13.97
N ARG A 15 3.93 -10.46 14.31
CA ARG A 15 4.93 -9.64 15.01
C ARG A 15 5.19 -10.22 16.40
N ILE A 16 6.43 -10.55 16.71
CA ILE A 16 6.83 -10.97 18.04
C ILE A 16 6.69 -9.76 18.98
N GLY A 17 5.85 -9.90 20.02
CA GLY A 17 5.60 -8.86 21.02
C GLY A 17 4.40 -7.94 20.77
N ALA A 18 3.65 -8.08 19.69
CA ALA A 18 2.42 -7.35 19.50
C ALA A 18 1.30 -7.90 20.41
N LYS A 19 0.80 -7.09 21.35
CA LYS A 19 -0.40 -7.44 22.12
C LYS A 19 -1.57 -7.63 21.16
N ARG A 20 -2.16 -8.82 21.13
CA ARG A 20 -3.32 -9.17 20.32
C ARG A 20 -4.49 -8.23 20.62
N LYS A 21 -4.78 -7.28 19.76
CA LYS A 21 -6.07 -6.61 19.67
C LYS A 21 -6.77 -7.16 18.42
N GLY A 22 -7.76 -8.02 18.63
CA GLY A 22 -8.65 -8.53 17.58
C GLY A 22 -7.93 -9.37 16.53
N ALA A 23 -8.15 -10.67 16.53
CA ALA A 23 -7.57 -11.60 15.57
C ALA A 23 -7.94 -11.20 14.12
N ARG A 24 -7.12 -10.34 13.48
CA ARG A 24 -6.97 -10.44 12.04
C ARG A 24 -6.31 -11.79 11.81
N LYS A 25 -6.97 -12.69 11.09
CA LYS A 25 -6.34 -13.90 10.56
C LYS A 25 -5.11 -13.42 9.81
N GLY A 26 -3.94 -13.54 10.43
CA GLY A 26 -2.68 -13.36 9.72
C GLY A 26 -2.72 -14.28 8.52
N VAL A 27 -2.18 -13.83 7.39
CA VAL A 27 -1.96 -14.72 6.27
C VAL A 27 -0.95 -15.74 6.78
N GLY A 28 -1.44 -16.86 7.29
CA GLY A 28 -0.58 -17.96 7.75
C GLY A 28 0.21 -18.51 6.58
N ILE A 29 1.35 -19.12 6.84
CA ILE A 29 2.18 -19.80 5.82
C ILE A 29 1.34 -20.71 4.93
N ALA A 30 0.28 -21.33 5.46
CA ALA A 30 -0.69 -22.13 4.71
C ALA A 30 -1.40 -21.37 3.57
N ALA A 31 -1.59 -20.06 3.70
CA ALA A 31 -2.21 -19.23 2.64
C ALA A 31 -1.23 -18.88 1.51
N LEU A 32 0.07 -19.12 1.71
CA LEU A 32 1.13 -18.90 0.73
C LEU A 32 1.55 -20.19 0.02
N SER A 33 0.96 -21.34 0.38
CA SER A 33 1.26 -22.63 -0.26
C SER A 33 0.91 -22.58 -1.74
N PRO A 34 1.69 -23.27 -2.59
CA PRO A 34 1.35 -23.45 -3.99
C PRO A 34 -0.06 -24.03 -4.17
N ASP A 35 -0.67 -23.82 -5.34
CA ASP A 35 -2.03 -24.27 -5.64
C ASP A 35 -2.27 -25.72 -5.21
N SER A 36 -3.48 -26.00 -4.70
CA SER A 36 -3.85 -27.35 -4.30
C SER A 36 -3.76 -28.32 -5.47
N GLY A 37 -3.16 -29.49 -5.25
CA GLY A 37 -2.98 -30.48 -6.31
C GLY A 37 -2.68 -31.89 -5.76
N PRO A 38 -2.61 -32.90 -6.65
CA PRO A 38 -2.36 -34.29 -6.25
C PRO A 38 -1.00 -34.47 -5.54
N TRP A 39 -0.02 -33.57 -5.74
CA TRP A 39 1.26 -33.53 -5.05
C TRP A 39 1.11 -33.41 -3.51
N GLN A 40 -0.03 -32.92 -3.03
CA GLN A 40 -0.32 -32.87 -1.59
C GLN A 40 -0.47 -34.26 -0.96
N ARG A 41 -0.60 -35.32 -1.74
CA ARG A 41 -0.70 -36.71 -1.28
C ARG A 41 0.66 -37.40 -1.16
N LEU A 42 1.75 -36.75 -1.62
CA LEU A 42 3.11 -37.28 -1.40
C LEU A 42 3.40 -37.42 0.08
N GLU A 43 3.93 -38.57 0.45
CA GLU A 43 4.39 -38.81 1.81
C GLU A 43 5.73 -38.09 2.06
N PRO A 44 5.99 -37.62 3.30
CA PRO A 44 7.20 -36.83 3.57
C PRO A 44 8.52 -37.51 3.16
N HIS A 45 8.59 -38.82 3.23
CA HIS A 45 9.80 -39.58 2.87
C HIS A 45 10.00 -39.72 1.35
N GLU A 46 8.97 -39.48 0.55
CA GLU A 46 9.02 -39.54 -0.92
C GLU A 46 9.48 -38.21 -1.53
N ILE A 47 9.27 -37.10 -0.82
CA ILE A 47 9.43 -35.76 -1.36
C ILE A 47 10.88 -35.48 -1.76
N LEU A 48 11.83 -35.62 -0.83
CA LEU A 48 13.24 -35.28 -1.08
C LEU A 48 13.88 -36.15 -2.19
N PRO A 49 13.75 -37.51 -2.18
CA PRO A 49 14.33 -38.32 -3.24
C PRO A 49 13.73 -37.98 -4.63
N LEU A 50 12.44 -37.66 -4.68
CA LEU A 50 11.78 -37.29 -5.93
C LEU A 50 12.16 -35.88 -6.38
N ALA A 51 12.29 -34.92 -5.47
CA ALA A 51 12.71 -33.54 -5.76
C ALA A 51 14.14 -33.47 -6.30
N ASN A 52 15.04 -34.30 -5.75
CA ASN A 52 16.43 -34.40 -6.17
C ASN A 52 16.65 -35.29 -7.40
N GLY A 53 15.59 -35.90 -7.94
CA GLY A 53 15.68 -36.82 -9.08
C GLY A 53 16.33 -38.16 -8.76
N GLU A 54 16.47 -38.52 -7.48
CA GLU A 54 17.03 -39.78 -6.99
C GLU A 54 16.02 -40.93 -7.16
N SER A 55 14.72 -40.63 -7.24
CA SER A 55 13.65 -41.60 -7.45
C SER A 55 12.87 -41.30 -8.76
N GLY A 56 12.32 -42.36 -9.34
CA GLY A 56 11.43 -42.23 -10.49
C GLY A 56 10.05 -41.68 -10.12
N LYS A 57 9.19 -41.44 -11.12
CA LYS A 57 7.82 -40.96 -10.89
C LYS A 57 7.04 -41.90 -9.97
N ILE A 58 6.21 -41.35 -9.11
CA ILE A 58 5.39 -42.04 -8.13
C ILE A 58 3.92 -42.00 -8.59
N GLU A 59 3.27 -43.16 -8.64
CA GLU A 59 1.85 -43.25 -8.93
C GLU A 59 1.04 -43.14 -7.63
N ILE A 60 0.09 -42.20 -7.60
CA ILE A 60 -0.85 -42.04 -6.51
C ILE A 60 -2.30 -42.08 -6.98
N LEU A 61 -3.21 -42.52 -6.12
CA LEU A 61 -4.63 -42.44 -6.35
C LEU A 61 -5.21 -41.27 -5.56
N ALA A 62 -5.73 -40.25 -6.27
CA ALA A 62 -6.38 -39.10 -5.67
C ALA A 62 -7.69 -38.83 -6.43
N ASP A 63 -8.77 -38.59 -5.68
CA ASP A 63 -10.09 -38.26 -6.19
C ASP A 63 -10.61 -39.27 -7.28
N GLY A 64 -10.29 -40.56 -7.08
CA GLY A 64 -10.65 -41.64 -7.99
C GLY A 64 -9.86 -41.67 -9.30
N LYS A 65 -8.83 -40.85 -9.43
CA LYS A 65 -7.92 -40.78 -10.60
C LYS A 65 -6.51 -41.18 -10.21
N ARG A 66 -5.83 -41.82 -11.15
CA ARG A 66 -4.40 -42.13 -11.04
C ARG A 66 -3.59 -40.94 -11.53
N TRP A 67 -2.62 -40.53 -10.73
CA TRP A 67 -1.69 -39.43 -11.02
C TRP A 67 -0.27 -39.96 -10.97
N LEU A 68 0.51 -39.55 -11.95
CA LEU A 68 1.93 -39.89 -12.00
C LEU A 68 2.73 -38.63 -11.60
N LEU A 69 3.19 -38.56 -10.37
CA LEU A 69 3.89 -37.42 -9.82
C LEU A 69 5.39 -37.52 -10.10
N GLY A 70 5.98 -36.39 -10.47
CA GLY A 70 7.38 -36.26 -10.78
C GLY A 70 8.09 -35.20 -9.95
N ARG A 71 9.31 -34.84 -10.38
CA ARG A 71 10.20 -33.88 -9.69
C ARG A 71 9.51 -32.53 -9.43
N ILE A 72 8.81 -31.99 -10.42
CA ILE A 72 8.07 -30.72 -10.28
C ILE A 72 7.01 -30.79 -9.16
N ASP A 73 6.31 -31.92 -9.04
CA ASP A 73 5.32 -32.10 -7.99
C ASP A 73 5.94 -32.21 -6.61
N ALA A 74 7.10 -32.87 -6.52
CA ALA A 74 7.87 -32.96 -5.28
C ALA A 74 8.42 -31.62 -4.82
N ILE A 75 8.89 -30.77 -5.74
CA ILE A 75 9.35 -29.41 -5.44
C ILE A 75 8.21 -28.58 -4.83
N LYS A 76 6.99 -28.66 -5.36
CA LYS A 76 5.81 -28.02 -4.79
C LYS A 76 5.48 -28.53 -3.38
N ALA A 77 5.84 -29.76 -3.07
CA ALA A 77 5.60 -30.39 -1.79
C ALA A 77 6.72 -30.16 -0.74
N LEU A 78 7.85 -29.55 -1.10
CA LEU A 78 9.02 -29.38 -0.21
C LEU A 78 8.67 -28.76 1.15
N ALA A 79 7.71 -27.83 1.19
CA ALA A 79 7.26 -27.22 2.44
C ALA A 79 6.60 -28.21 3.44
N LYS A 80 6.29 -29.43 3.02
CA LYS A 80 5.73 -30.50 3.87
C LYS A 80 6.80 -31.37 4.50
N VAL A 81 8.06 -31.21 4.10
CA VAL A 81 9.19 -31.99 4.66
C VAL A 81 9.31 -31.69 6.15
N PRO A 82 9.48 -32.72 7.01
CA PRO A 82 9.60 -32.55 8.45
C PRO A 82 10.79 -31.66 8.85
N GLU A 83 10.65 -30.96 9.98
CA GLU A 83 11.67 -30.02 10.52
C GLU A 83 13.07 -30.62 10.60
N LYS A 84 13.19 -31.92 10.93
CA LYS A 84 14.47 -32.63 10.98
C LYS A 84 15.23 -32.66 9.65
N ASP A 85 14.51 -32.59 8.53
CA ASP A 85 15.03 -32.60 7.16
C ASP A 85 14.89 -31.23 6.48
N ALA A 86 14.54 -30.18 7.21
CA ALA A 86 14.26 -28.84 6.69
C ALA A 86 15.46 -28.24 5.93
N GLU A 87 16.70 -28.48 6.38
CA GLU A 87 17.91 -28.01 5.69
C GLU A 87 18.07 -28.68 4.32
N ARG A 88 17.79 -29.98 4.22
CA ARG A 88 17.83 -30.69 2.95
C ARG A 88 16.74 -30.20 1.99
N ALA A 89 15.54 -29.92 2.51
CA ALA A 89 14.45 -29.36 1.71
C ALA A 89 14.80 -27.96 1.22
N TYR A 90 15.48 -27.17 2.02
CA TYR A 90 16.00 -25.87 1.66
C TYR A 90 17.05 -25.97 0.52
N ASP A 91 18.04 -26.85 0.67
CA ASP A 91 19.07 -27.05 -0.35
C ASP A 91 18.42 -27.54 -1.68
N SER A 92 17.48 -28.49 -1.61
CA SER A 92 16.72 -28.94 -2.79
C SER A 92 15.93 -27.81 -3.46
N LEU A 93 15.42 -26.83 -2.69
CA LEU A 93 14.73 -25.67 -3.25
C LEU A 93 15.70 -24.72 -3.96
N VAL A 94 16.89 -24.49 -3.39
CA VAL A 94 17.94 -23.66 -4.01
C VAL A 94 18.40 -24.30 -5.32
N ASP A 95 18.71 -25.60 -5.31
CA ASP A 95 19.08 -26.35 -6.51
C ASP A 95 17.99 -26.27 -7.59
N ALA A 96 16.71 -26.35 -7.20
CA ALA A 96 15.60 -26.24 -8.11
C ALA A 96 15.39 -24.82 -8.67
N LEU A 97 15.80 -23.79 -7.93
CA LEU A 97 15.79 -22.40 -8.44
C LEU A 97 16.88 -22.15 -9.50
N GLU A 98 17.95 -22.93 -9.49
CA GLU A 98 19.07 -22.85 -10.42
C GLU A 98 19.04 -23.91 -11.53
N ASP A 99 17.95 -24.70 -11.61
CA ASP A 99 17.80 -25.82 -12.54
C ASP A 99 17.79 -25.34 -14.02
N ASP A 100 18.31 -26.21 -14.91
CA ASP A 100 18.32 -25.95 -16.35
C ASP A 100 16.91 -25.84 -16.96
N PHE A 101 15.94 -26.56 -16.39
CA PHE A 101 14.57 -26.61 -16.92
C PHE A 101 13.71 -25.47 -16.34
N PRO A 102 13.13 -24.59 -17.20
CA PRO A 102 12.29 -23.47 -16.75
C PRO A 102 11.11 -23.89 -15.87
N ASP A 103 10.45 -25.02 -16.18
CA ASP A 103 9.32 -25.52 -15.40
C ASP A 103 9.70 -25.88 -13.96
N VAL A 104 10.95 -26.33 -13.75
CA VAL A 104 11.49 -26.64 -12.42
C VAL A 104 11.73 -25.36 -11.66
N ARG A 105 12.36 -24.36 -12.28
CA ARG A 105 12.57 -23.01 -11.69
C ARG A 105 11.24 -22.35 -11.32
N ILE A 106 10.22 -22.46 -12.19
CA ILE A 106 8.86 -21.95 -11.91
C ILE A 106 8.24 -22.64 -10.69
N ALA A 107 8.35 -23.98 -10.60
CA ALA A 107 7.82 -24.72 -9.46
C ALA A 107 8.52 -24.32 -8.14
N ALA A 108 9.83 -24.11 -8.20
CA ALA A 108 10.61 -23.62 -7.06
C ALA A 108 10.21 -22.21 -6.63
N LEU A 109 10.03 -21.28 -7.57
CA LEU A 109 9.52 -19.91 -7.30
C LEU A 109 8.14 -19.90 -6.65
N LYS A 110 7.24 -20.79 -7.07
CA LYS A 110 5.91 -20.96 -6.45
C LYS A 110 6.01 -21.47 -5.01
N THR A 111 7.02 -22.25 -4.70
CA THR A 111 7.23 -22.89 -3.39
C THR A 111 7.98 -21.98 -2.43
N LEU A 112 8.87 -21.12 -2.93
CA LEU A 112 9.74 -20.24 -2.15
C LEU A 112 9.00 -19.43 -1.04
N PRO A 113 7.83 -18.81 -1.28
CA PRO A 113 7.13 -18.05 -0.25
C PRO A 113 6.68 -18.89 0.95
N SER A 114 6.60 -20.21 0.80
CA SER A 114 6.21 -21.16 1.85
C SER A 114 7.37 -21.58 2.76
N PHE A 115 8.60 -21.30 2.34
CA PHE A 115 9.79 -21.60 3.14
C PHE A 115 9.97 -20.56 4.24
N SER A 116 10.30 -21.05 5.45
CA SER A 116 10.57 -20.17 6.57
C SER A 116 11.91 -19.44 6.38
N LEU A 117 12.06 -18.36 7.07
CA LEU A 117 13.09 -17.32 6.98
C LEU A 117 14.53 -17.73 7.31
N ARG A 118 14.79 -18.97 7.57
CA ARG A 118 16.16 -19.44 7.71
C ARG A 118 16.88 -19.23 6.39
N ARG A 119 18.02 -18.54 6.41
CA ARG A 119 18.83 -18.23 5.22
C ARG A 119 18.12 -17.38 4.15
N GLN A 120 17.26 -16.41 4.56
CA GLN A 120 16.56 -15.48 3.66
C GLN A 120 17.47 -14.90 2.58
N GLY A 121 18.70 -14.51 2.92
CA GLY A 121 19.63 -13.87 2.00
C GLY A 121 19.86 -14.70 0.74
N ILE A 122 20.02 -16.02 0.86
CA ILE A 122 20.26 -16.90 -0.29
C ILE A 122 18.98 -17.00 -1.16
N LEU A 123 17.79 -17.21 -0.55
CA LEU A 123 16.55 -17.30 -1.30
C LEU A 123 16.21 -15.99 -2.02
N LEU A 124 16.47 -14.84 -1.39
CA LEU A 124 16.28 -13.54 -2.00
C LEU A 124 17.29 -13.27 -3.13
N HIS A 125 18.52 -13.78 -2.99
CA HIS A 125 19.51 -13.74 -4.05
C HIS A 125 19.04 -14.56 -5.27
N CYS A 126 18.65 -15.83 -5.06
CA CYS A 126 18.09 -16.65 -6.13
C CYS A 126 16.84 -16.00 -6.77
N LEU A 127 15.95 -15.41 -5.97
CA LEU A 127 14.79 -14.67 -6.51
C LEU A 127 15.23 -13.49 -7.37
N SER A 128 16.25 -12.73 -6.91
CA SER A 128 16.80 -11.61 -7.66
C SER A 128 17.36 -12.04 -9.02
N ASP A 129 18.02 -13.20 -9.09
CA ASP A 129 18.56 -13.74 -10.34
C ASP A 129 17.43 -14.21 -11.27
N ARG A 130 16.37 -14.79 -10.72
CA ARG A 130 15.21 -15.22 -11.54
C ARG A 130 14.40 -14.04 -12.09
N LEU A 131 14.48 -12.85 -11.52
CA LEU A 131 13.86 -11.64 -12.09
C LEU A 131 14.52 -11.19 -13.41
N VAL A 132 15.75 -11.62 -13.66
CA VAL A 132 16.50 -11.41 -14.90
C VAL A 132 16.77 -12.69 -15.68
N ASP A 133 16.01 -13.75 -15.39
CA ASP A 133 16.12 -15.06 -16.06
C ASP A 133 15.98 -14.91 -17.59
N GLU A 134 16.59 -15.80 -18.34
CA GLU A 134 16.50 -15.82 -19.81
C GLU A 134 15.06 -16.09 -20.31
N GLU A 135 14.28 -16.88 -19.56
CA GLU A 135 12.92 -17.27 -19.90
C GLU A 135 11.88 -16.29 -19.36
N ASP A 136 11.02 -15.77 -20.23
CA ASP A 136 9.94 -14.84 -19.86
C ASP A 136 9.02 -15.39 -18.77
N SER A 137 8.64 -16.66 -18.89
CA SER A 137 7.74 -17.33 -17.95
C SER A 137 8.32 -17.45 -16.55
N VAL A 138 9.64 -17.62 -16.42
CA VAL A 138 10.37 -17.64 -15.14
C VAL A 138 10.38 -16.23 -14.55
N ARG A 139 10.68 -15.19 -15.36
CA ARG A 139 10.66 -13.80 -14.89
C ARG A 139 9.27 -13.38 -14.38
N GLU A 140 8.21 -13.76 -15.07
CA GLU A 140 6.83 -13.47 -14.64
C GLU A 140 6.48 -14.15 -13.31
N GLU A 141 6.89 -15.41 -13.13
CA GLU A 141 6.67 -16.11 -11.86
C GLU A 141 7.55 -15.54 -10.74
N ALA A 142 8.80 -15.15 -11.03
CA ALA A 142 9.68 -14.48 -10.07
C ALA A 142 9.06 -13.16 -9.58
N MET A 143 8.45 -12.40 -10.47
CA MET A 143 7.73 -11.18 -10.11
C MET A 143 6.47 -11.49 -9.28
N THR A 144 5.78 -12.59 -9.56
CA THR A 144 4.66 -13.07 -8.74
C THR A 144 5.12 -13.52 -7.35
N CYS A 145 6.27 -14.17 -7.28
CA CYS A 145 6.94 -14.55 -6.04
C CYS A 145 7.32 -13.30 -5.23
N LEU A 146 7.93 -12.29 -5.85
CA LEU A 146 8.29 -11.02 -5.20
C LEU A 146 7.08 -10.35 -4.53
N LYS A 147 5.91 -10.34 -5.16
CA LYS A 147 4.68 -9.80 -4.58
C LYS A 147 4.27 -10.52 -3.29
N LYS A 148 4.56 -11.81 -3.17
CA LYS A 148 4.27 -12.63 -1.99
C LYS A 148 5.34 -12.45 -0.90
N VAL A 149 6.59 -12.31 -1.31
CA VAL A 149 7.76 -12.28 -0.43
C VAL A 149 8.00 -10.89 0.15
N ALA A 150 7.82 -9.81 -0.62
CA ALA A 150 8.07 -8.45 -0.17
C ALA A 150 7.29 -8.04 1.10
N PRO A 151 6.01 -8.40 1.31
CA PRO A 151 5.32 -8.14 2.56
C PRO A 151 5.85 -8.94 3.76
N LEU A 152 6.52 -10.06 3.51
CA LEU A 152 7.08 -10.94 4.56
C LEU A 152 8.49 -10.47 4.97
N PHE A 153 9.29 -9.99 4.01
CA PHE A 153 10.70 -9.62 4.16
C PHE A 153 11.01 -8.27 3.55
N PRO A 154 10.39 -7.21 4.03
CA PRO A 154 10.48 -5.90 3.38
C PRO A 154 11.92 -5.41 3.27
N SER A 155 12.70 -5.50 4.35
CA SER A 155 14.11 -5.04 4.35
C SER A 155 15.01 -5.88 3.44
N GLY A 156 14.75 -7.19 3.32
CA GLY A 156 15.50 -8.04 2.40
C GLY A 156 15.17 -7.78 0.93
N CYS A 157 13.98 -7.24 0.65
CA CYS A 157 13.52 -6.94 -0.71
C CYS A 157 13.82 -5.50 -1.14
N GLU A 158 14.40 -4.63 -0.30
CA GLU A 158 14.62 -3.21 -0.62
C GLU A 158 15.40 -3.01 -1.93
N GLU A 159 16.56 -3.65 -2.06
CA GLU A 159 17.40 -3.52 -3.25
C GLU A 159 16.73 -4.12 -4.51
N ILE A 160 16.04 -5.24 -4.33
CA ILE A 160 15.27 -5.86 -5.42
C ILE A 160 14.18 -4.90 -5.89
N LEU A 161 13.39 -4.35 -4.96
CA LEU A 161 12.33 -3.40 -5.27
C LEU A 161 12.91 -2.14 -5.92
N ARG A 162 14.01 -1.58 -5.40
CA ARG A 162 14.68 -0.40 -5.94
C ARG A 162 15.09 -0.59 -7.40
N ARG A 163 15.63 -1.76 -7.74
CA ARG A 163 15.99 -2.13 -9.11
C ARG A 163 14.77 -2.31 -10.01
N GLU A 164 13.82 -3.13 -9.58
CA GLU A 164 12.66 -3.49 -10.40
C GLU A 164 11.67 -2.33 -10.62
N LEU A 165 11.60 -1.37 -9.68
CA LEU A 165 10.80 -0.15 -9.83
C LEU A 165 11.32 0.76 -10.95
N ARG A 166 12.60 0.63 -11.31
CA ARG A 166 13.29 1.40 -12.38
C ARG A 166 13.51 0.58 -13.65
N ASP A 167 13.01 -0.66 -13.71
CA ASP A 167 13.15 -1.53 -14.88
C ASP A 167 12.55 -0.88 -16.13
N SER A 168 13.22 -1.00 -17.25
CA SER A 168 12.77 -0.45 -18.54
C SER A 168 11.51 -1.13 -19.07
N ARG A 169 11.29 -2.39 -18.71
CA ARG A 169 10.13 -3.18 -19.08
C ARG A 169 8.90 -2.74 -18.28
N LYS A 170 7.96 -2.06 -18.93
CA LYS A 170 6.76 -1.47 -18.28
C LYS A 170 5.95 -2.46 -17.43
N ASN A 171 5.83 -3.72 -17.87
CA ASN A 171 5.10 -4.75 -17.14
C ASN A 171 5.84 -5.14 -15.85
N HIS A 172 7.16 -5.29 -15.90
CA HIS A 172 7.99 -5.57 -14.74
C HIS A 172 7.90 -4.43 -13.72
N ARG A 173 8.11 -3.22 -14.17
CA ARG A 173 7.97 -2.01 -13.35
C ARG A 173 6.59 -1.92 -12.70
N GLY A 174 5.51 -2.16 -13.46
CA GLY A 174 4.15 -2.17 -12.92
C GLY A 174 3.95 -3.22 -11.82
N ASN A 175 4.48 -4.42 -12.00
CA ASN A 175 4.42 -5.49 -11.02
C ASN A 175 5.26 -5.19 -9.76
N ALA A 176 6.42 -4.53 -9.91
CA ALA A 176 7.24 -4.09 -8.79
C ALA A 176 6.50 -3.03 -7.92
N PHE A 177 5.77 -2.10 -8.55
CA PHE A 177 4.90 -1.17 -7.83
C PHE A 177 3.78 -1.86 -7.05
N GLU A 178 3.18 -2.93 -7.59
CA GLU A 178 2.21 -3.72 -6.84
C GLU A 178 2.86 -4.48 -5.68
N ALA A 179 4.08 -5.01 -5.85
CA ALA A 179 4.84 -5.64 -4.77
C ALA A 179 5.15 -4.63 -3.65
N LEU A 180 5.63 -3.44 -4.00
CA LEU A 180 5.86 -2.35 -3.04
C LEU A 180 4.58 -1.94 -2.32
N LYS A 181 3.48 -1.82 -3.02
CA LYS A 181 2.17 -1.47 -2.43
C LYS A 181 1.68 -2.53 -1.44
N LEU A 182 1.90 -3.81 -1.75
CA LEU A 182 1.60 -4.90 -0.82
C LEU A 182 2.49 -4.85 0.42
N ALA A 183 3.79 -4.61 0.25
CA ALA A 183 4.72 -4.41 1.36
C ALA A 183 4.34 -3.20 2.22
N ALA A 184 4.03 -2.06 1.61
CA ALA A 184 3.66 -0.82 2.29
C ALA A 184 2.36 -0.91 3.11
N ARG A 185 1.44 -1.82 2.79
CA ARG A 185 0.23 -2.06 3.60
C ARG A 185 0.56 -2.62 4.98
N GLU A 186 1.55 -3.49 5.05
CA GLU A 186 2.01 -4.11 6.29
C GLU A 186 3.10 -3.27 6.97
N TRP A 187 3.95 -2.62 6.17
CA TRP A 187 5.14 -1.87 6.57
C TRP A 187 5.13 -0.49 5.91
N PRO A 188 4.39 0.48 6.45
CA PRO A 188 4.28 1.83 5.85
C PRO A 188 5.63 2.53 5.68
N GLU A 189 6.58 2.27 6.58
CA GLU A 189 7.95 2.78 6.51
C GLU A 189 8.69 2.37 5.24
N VAL A 190 8.45 1.16 4.72
CA VAL A 190 9.01 0.72 3.44
C VAL A 190 8.41 1.50 2.28
N GLY A 191 7.09 1.76 2.36
CA GLY A 191 6.41 2.63 1.41
C GLY A 191 6.97 4.05 1.42
N CYS A 192 7.22 4.62 2.60
CA CYS A 192 7.81 5.95 2.75
C CYS A 192 9.22 5.99 2.17
N LEU A 193 10.08 5.00 2.49
CA LEU A 193 11.46 4.92 2.01
C LEU A 193 11.54 4.96 0.48
N HIS A 194 10.83 4.05 -0.17
CA HIS A 194 10.86 3.99 -1.64
C HIS A 194 10.16 5.19 -2.29
N LEU A 195 9.11 5.70 -1.68
CA LEU A 195 8.43 6.89 -2.20
C LEU A 195 9.32 8.12 -2.12
N ASP A 196 10.09 8.32 -1.04
CA ASP A 196 11.02 9.46 -0.91
C ASP A 196 12.06 9.47 -2.04
N GLU A 197 12.52 8.29 -2.45
CA GLU A 197 13.38 8.16 -3.63
C GLU A 197 12.63 8.49 -4.94
N LEU A 198 11.44 7.89 -5.13
CA LEU A 198 10.68 7.98 -6.38
C LEU A 198 10.15 9.40 -6.68
N ILE A 199 9.78 10.19 -5.68
CA ILE A 199 9.29 11.56 -5.89
C ILE A 199 10.41 12.53 -6.30
N ARG A 200 11.66 12.13 -6.17
CA ARG A 200 12.86 12.90 -6.58
C ARG A 200 13.37 12.53 -7.97
N GLU A 201 12.74 11.54 -8.62
CA GLU A 201 13.13 11.12 -9.97
C GLU A 201 12.74 12.18 -11.00
N GLU A 202 13.58 12.31 -12.02
CA GLU A 202 13.29 13.20 -13.15
C GLU A 202 12.18 12.65 -14.05
N GLU A 203 12.02 11.32 -14.11
CA GLU A 203 11.00 10.65 -14.93
C GLU A 203 9.62 10.78 -14.30
N ASP A 204 8.70 11.50 -14.96
CA ASP A 204 7.31 11.68 -14.51
C ASP A 204 6.59 10.37 -14.23
N ASP A 205 6.80 9.32 -15.06
CA ASP A 205 6.11 8.04 -14.88
C ASP A 205 6.48 7.38 -13.54
N LEU A 206 7.73 7.53 -13.08
CA LEU A 206 8.16 7.03 -11.76
C LEU A 206 7.50 7.82 -10.63
N ARG A 207 7.47 9.16 -10.72
CA ARG A 207 6.81 10.01 -9.72
C ARG A 207 5.29 9.73 -9.67
N ILE A 208 4.64 9.61 -10.83
CA ILE A 208 3.20 9.29 -10.91
C ILE A 208 2.90 7.94 -10.28
N ARG A 209 3.67 6.90 -10.61
CA ARG A 209 3.48 5.56 -10.04
C ARG A 209 3.78 5.52 -8.56
N GLY A 210 4.87 6.16 -8.12
CA GLY A 210 5.21 6.32 -6.71
C GLY A 210 4.06 6.97 -5.94
N SER A 211 3.48 8.04 -6.45
CA SER A 211 2.38 8.75 -5.80
C SER A 211 1.11 7.90 -5.57
N LEU A 212 0.93 6.78 -6.28
CA LEU A 212 -0.18 5.85 -6.03
C LEU A 212 -0.05 5.14 -4.67
N ILE A 213 1.16 5.07 -4.09
CA ILE A 213 1.42 4.44 -2.79
C ILE A 213 0.97 5.35 -1.64
N LEU A 214 0.93 6.67 -1.85
CA LEU A 214 0.54 7.66 -0.85
C LEU A 214 -0.74 7.28 -0.10
N ARG A 215 -1.75 6.79 -0.82
CA ARG A 215 -3.01 6.38 -0.19
C ARG A 215 -2.85 5.19 0.75
N THR A 216 -1.90 4.32 0.48
CA THR A 216 -1.62 3.13 1.29
C THR A 216 -0.95 3.50 2.60
N ILE A 217 -0.03 4.49 2.58
CA ILE A 217 0.74 4.92 3.73
C ILE A 217 0.07 6.06 4.53
N ALA A 218 -0.85 6.81 3.95
CA ALA A 218 -1.43 8.03 4.52
C ALA A 218 -1.96 7.87 5.96
N SER A 219 -2.59 6.73 6.28
CA SER A 219 -3.19 6.49 7.58
C SER A 219 -2.26 5.87 8.62
N LYS A 220 -1.08 5.38 8.23
CA LYS A 220 -0.21 4.57 9.09
C LYS A 220 1.25 5.03 9.09
N GLY A 221 1.68 5.76 8.07
CA GLY A 221 3.08 6.13 7.87
C GLY A 221 3.57 7.31 8.72
N GLY A 222 2.69 7.91 9.53
CA GLY A 222 3.08 9.00 10.43
C GLY A 222 3.60 10.24 9.72
N ALA A 223 4.46 11.02 10.39
CA ALA A 223 4.98 12.27 9.89
C ALA A 223 5.73 12.14 8.55
N GLU A 224 6.48 11.06 8.35
CA GLU A 224 7.19 10.81 7.09
C GLU A 224 6.22 10.74 5.90
N ALA A 225 5.10 10.00 6.06
CA ALA A 225 4.10 9.91 5.00
C ALA A 225 3.41 11.26 4.74
N TRP A 226 3.17 12.06 5.79
CA TRP A 226 2.53 13.37 5.66
C TRP A 226 3.42 14.37 4.93
N ASP A 227 4.72 14.36 5.18
CA ASP A 227 5.70 15.17 4.47
C ASP A 227 5.75 14.79 2.99
N LEU A 228 5.78 13.48 2.66
CA LEU A 228 5.75 13.00 1.29
C LEU A 228 4.46 13.37 0.56
N ILE A 229 3.31 13.39 1.25
CA ILE A 229 2.05 13.90 0.69
C ILE A 229 2.18 15.40 0.39
N GLY A 230 2.74 16.18 1.32
CA GLY A 230 2.96 17.60 1.15
C GLY A 230 3.86 17.93 -0.06
N TRP A 231 4.97 17.22 -0.22
CA TRP A 231 5.85 17.33 -1.40
C TRP A 231 5.10 16.96 -2.69
N SER A 232 4.37 15.86 -2.69
CA SER A 232 3.63 15.40 -3.87
C SER A 232 2.46 16.32 -4.25
N LEU A 233 1.90 17.09 -3.32
CA LEU A 233 0.89 18.12 -3.62
C LEU A 233 1.47 19.34 -4.35
N GLN A 234 2.79 19.51 -4.31
CA GLN A 234 3.51 20.61 -4.97
C GLN A 234 4.26 20.16 -6.22
N ASP A 235 4.15 18.89 -6.62
CA ASP A 235 4.80 18.36 -7.82
C ASP A 235 4.35 19.13 -9.07
N GLU A 236 5.26 19.33 -10.01
CA GLU A 236 4.95 19.98 -11.29
C GLU A 236 3.97 19.17 -12.14
N GLU A 237 4.05 17.81 -12.05
CA GLU A 237 3.17 16.91 -12.78
C GLU A 237 1.79 16.80 -12.08
N VAL A 238 0.75 17.24 -12.78
CA VAL A 238 -0.63 17.29 -12.24
C VAL A 238 -1.18 15.94 -11.79
N ARG A 239 -0.73 14.83 -12.40
CA ARG A 239 -1.18 13.47 -12.02
C ARG A 239 -0.64 13.06 -10.66
N VAL A 240 0.57 13.49 -10.31
CA VAL A 240 1.15 13.32 -8.96
C VAL A 240 0.31 14.11 -7.96
N ARG A 241 0.05 15.40 -8.20
CA ARG A 241 -0.80 16.24 -7.34
C ARG A 241 -2.20 15.66 -7.17
N ARG A 242 -2.82 15.12 -8.24
CA ARG A 242 -4.13 14.45 -8.18
C ARG A 242 -4.10 13.21 -7.27
N ASN A 243 -3.06 12.40 -7.34
CA ASN A 243 -2.92 11.21 -6.49
C ASN A 243 -2.72 11.61 -5.02
N ALA A 244 -1.86 12.58 -4.76
CA ALA A 244 -1.63 13.13 -3.42
C ALA A 244 -2.92 13.73 -2.84
N SER A 245 -3.68 14.51 -3.59
CA SER A 245 -4.92 15.15 -3.12
C SER A 245 -5.98 14.14 -2.64
N LYS A 246 -6.00 12.93 -3.21
CA LYS A 246 -6.93 11.86 -2.79
C LYS A 246 -6.67 11.39 -1.35
N THR A 247 -5.48 11.63 -0.81
CA THR A 247 -5.13 11.26 0.58
C THR A 247 -5.69 12.24 1.61
N LEU A 248 -5.98 13.49 1.22
CA LEU A 248 -6.45 14.54 2.12
C LEU A 248 -7.69 14.13 2.91
N THR A 249 -8.61 13.39 2.27
CA THR A 249 -9.83 12.90 2.93
C THR A 249 -9.54 11.86 4.00
N VAL A 250 -8.50 11.03 3.81
CA VAL A 250 -8.05 10.04 4.79
C VAL A 250 -7.35 10.74 5.95
N LEU A 251 -6.50 11.73 5.65
CA LEU A 251 -5.80 12.52 6.66
C LEU A 251 -6.78 13.34 7.51
N ALA A 252 -7.87 13.87 6.93
CA ALA A 252 -8.89 14.57 7.69
C ALA A 252 -9.55 13.70 8.77
N ASP A 253 -9.62 12.38 8.56
CA ASP A 253 -10.13 11.43 9.56
C ASP A 253 -9.07 11.01 10.60
N VAL A 254 -7.79 10.94 10.20
CA VAL A 254 -6.71 10.36 11.04
C VAL A 254 -5.91 11.43 11.78
N GLU A 255 -5.56 12.51 11.08
CA GLU A 255 -4.77 13.62 11.60
C GLU A 255 -5.27 14.96 11.04
N PRO A 256 -6.40 15.46 11.57
CA PRO A 256 -7.09 16.64 11.05
C PRO A 256 -6.22 17.90 11.00
N ARG A 257 -5.28 18.06 11.94
CA ARG A 257 -4.38 19.24 11.95
C ARG A 257 -3.45 19.28 10.75
N VAL A 258 -2.85 18.13 10.41
CA VAL A 258 -2.01 18.01 9.22
C VAL A 258 -2.83 18.17 7.97
N ALA A 259 -4.01 17.54 7.91
CA ALA A 259 -4.94 17.70 6.80
C ALA A 259 -5.31 19.17 6.54
N ALA A 260 -5.55 19.95 7.58
CA ALA A 260 -5.85 21.38 7.46
C ALA A 260 -4.71 22.17 6.78
N ILE A 261 -3.45 21.88 7.15
CA ILE A 261 -2.27 22.52 6.56
C ILE A 261 -2.15 22.19 5.08
N LEU A 262 -2.32 20.90 4.72
CA LEU A 262 -2.20 20.41 3.35
C LEU A 262 -3.38 20.87 2.47
N VAL A 263 -4.58 20.95 3.03
CA VAL A 263 -5.76 21.52 2.35
C VAL A 263 -5.55 23.00 2.05
N GLU A 264 -5.00 23.76 3.00
CA GLU A 264 -4.73 25.19 2.81
C GLU A 264 -3.78 25.44 1.63
N SER A 265 -2.72 24.63 1.49
CA SER A 265 -1.78 24.73 0.37
C SER A 265 -2.41 24.42 -0.99
N SER A 266 -3.50 23.65 -0.99
CA SER A 266 -4.17 23.16 -2.21
C SER A 266 -5.50 23.87 -2.53
N ILE A 267 -5.96 24.80 -1.70
CA ILE A 267 -7.28 25.42 -1.86
C ILE A 267 -7.37 26.32 -3.12
N GLY A 268 -6.25 26.87 -3.58
CA GLY A 268 -6.14 27.69 -4.77
C GLY A 268 -5.88 26.95 -6.08
N GLU A 269 -5.80 25.62 -6.04
CA GLU A 269 -5.48 24.78 -7.20
C GLU A 269 -6.58 24.88 -8.28
N ASP A 270 -6.20 24.94 -9.54
CA ASP A 270 -7.14 25.06 -10.65
C ASP A 270 -7.66 23.71 -11.16
N ASP A 271 -6.95 22.61 -10.89
CA ASP A 271 -7.36 21.30 -11.35
C ASP A 271 -8.65 20.81 -10.68
N ARG A 272 -9.64 20.44 -11.51
CA ARG A 272 -10.97 20.04 -11.04
C ARG A 272 -10.96 18.84 -10.10
N GLN A 273 -10.06 17.86 -10.32
CA GLN A 273 -10.00 16.66 -9.48
C GLN A 273 -9.37 16.97 -8.12
N ILE A 274 -8.32 17.79 -8.09
CA ILE A 274 -7.69 18.25 -6.86
C ILE A 274 -8.69 19.07 -6.05
N ARG A 275 -9.38 20.05 -6.68
CA ARG A 275 -10.43 20.83 -6.04
C ARG A 275 -11.52 19.95 -5.43
N GLY A 276 -11.98 18.93 -6.16
CA GLY A 276 -12.96 17.96 -5.65
C GLY A 276 -12.46 17.19 -4.42
N SER A 277 -11.17 16.84 -4.35
CA SER A 277 -10.56 16.20 -3.19
C SER A 277 -10.45 17.16 -2.00
N VAL A 278 -10.02 18.38 -2.24
CA VAL A 278 -9.96 19.47 -1.24
C VAL A 278 -11.34 19.72 -0.63
N ILE A 279 -12.38 19.86 -1.45
CA ILE A 279 -13.77 20.04 -1.00
C ILE A 279 -14.23 18.88 -0.10
N LYS A 280 -13.90 17.65 -0.46
CA LYS A 280 -14.25 16.48 0.37
C LYS A 280 -13.53 16.48 1.71
N ALA A 281 -12.25 16.86 1.73
CA ALA A 281 -11.47 16.97 2.96
C ALA A 281 -12.01 18.10 3.85
N LEU A 282 -12.28 19.30 3.27
CA LEU A 282 -12.86 20.42 3.98
C LEU A 282 -14.15 20.06 4.73
N LYS A 283 -15.03 19.27 4.11
CA LYS A 283 -16.29 18.83 4.73
C LYS A 283 -16.12 17.93 5.95
N LYS A 284 -14.91 17.41 6.17
CA LYS A 284 -14.57 16.56 7.33
C LYS A 284 -13.79 17.28 8.41
N LEU A 285 -13.22 18.45 8.09
CA LEU A 285 -12.47 19.23 9.07
C LEU A 285 -13.42 19.94 10.03
N ASP A 286 -13.33 19.61 11.31
CA ASP A 286 -14.11 20.21 12.39
C ASP A 286 -13.25 20.98 13.40
N ILE A 287 -12.01 21.31 13.00
CA ILE A 287 -11.04 21.95 13.88
C ILE A 287 -11.31 23.44 14.00
N GLN A 288 -11.53 23.91 15.21
CA GLN A 288 -11.60 25.33 15.54
C GLN A 288 -10.19 25.88 15.79
N SER A 289 -9.58 26.44 14.76
CA SER A 289 -8.33 27.19 14.88
C SER A 289 -8.37 28.42 13.98
N PRO A 290 -7.66 29.52 14.35
CA PRO A 290 -7.64 30.76 13.53
C PRO A 290 -7.21 30.50 12.08
N ARG A 291 -6.29 29.58 11.87
CA ARG A 291 -5.81 29.18 10.54
C ARG A 291 -6.90 28.51 9.71
N VAL A 292 -7.63 27.56 10.30
CA VAL A 292 -8.74 26.86 9.61
C VAL A 292 -9.87 27.85 9.33
N VAL A 293 -10.19 28.75 10.25
CA VAL A 293 -11.18 29.81 10.03
C VAL A 293 -10.81 30.66 8.82
N GLN A 294 -9.57 31.17 8.77
CA GLN A 294 -9.12 31.98 7.63
C GLN A 294 -9.16 31.21 6.30
N MET A 295 -8.74 29.94 6.32
CA MET A 295 -8.79 29.05 5.15
C MET A 295 -10.24 28.88 4.64
N ILE A 296 -11.18 28.63 5.53
CA ILE A 296 -12.60 28.44 5.18
C ILE A 296 -13.20 29.76 4.65
N LEU A 297 -12.90 30.89 5.28
CA LEU A 297 -13.37 32.19 4.81
C LEU A 297 -12.80 32.53 3.42
N LYS A 298 -11.53 32.21 3.17
CA LYS A 298 -10.92 32.36 1.84
C LYS A 298 -11.62 31.47 0.80
N GLY A 299 -11.87 30.20 1.12
CA GLY A 299 -12.58 29.27 0.22
C GLY A 299 -14.07 29.65 0.02
N ALA A 300 -14.70 30.28 1.00
CA ALA A 300 -16.05 30.79 0.88
C ALA A 300 -16.16 31.98 -0.09
N ALA A 301 -15.07 32.63 -0.45
CA ALA A 301 -14.98 33.67 -1.45
C ALA A 301 -14.37 33.20 -2.80
N ASP A 302 -14.18 31.91 -2.98
CA ASP A 302 -13.56 31.31 -4.18
C ASP A 302 -14.42 31.54 -5.44
N LYS A 303 -13.75 31.48 -6.61
CA LYS A 303 -14.43 31.56 -7.92
C LYS A 303 -15.37 30.39 -8.20
N ASP A 304 -15.06 29.20 -7.63
CA ASP A 304 -15.81 27.96 -7.83
C ASP A 304 -17.00 27.86 -6.87
N LEU A 305 -18.20 27.62 -7.42
CA LEU A 305 -19.42 27.49 -6.64
C LEU A 305 -19.42 26.34 -5.64
N GLU A 306 -18.84 25.17 -6.01
CA GLU A 306 -18.80 24.01 -5.13
C GLU A 306 -17.85 24.24 -3.96
N MET A 307 -16.73 24.94 -4.19
CA MET A 307 -15.82 25.34 -3.12
C MET A 307 -16.53 26.31 -2.16
N ARG A 308 -17.19 27.36 -2.67
CA ARG A 308 -17.96 28.29 -1.82
C ARG A 308 -19.04 27.56 -1.03
N ARG A 309 -19.78 26.66 -1.68
CA ARG A 309 -20.83 25.85 -1.02
C ARG A 309 -20.29 24.99 0.11
N ALA A 310 -19.15 24.33 -0.10
CA ALA A 310 -18.48 23.51 0.92
C ALA A 310 -18.02 24.37 2.10
N CYS A 311 -17.32 25.47 1.83
CA CYS A 311 -16.78 26.35 2.88
C CYS A 311 -17.91 27.05 3.65
N ILE A 312 -18.95 27.59 2.99
CA ILE A 312 -20.12 28.18 3.66
C ILE A 312 -20.85 27.12 4.50
N GLY A 313 -20.83 25.86 4.07
CA GLY A 313 -21.34 24.73 4.85
C GLY A 313 -20.60 24.50 6.15
N GLN A 314 -19.32 24.78 6.20
CA GLN A 314 -18.46 24.57 7.38
C GLN A 314 -18.43 25.76 8.34
N ILE A 315 -18.81 26.97 7.89
CA ILE A 315 -18.72 28.18 8.73
C ILE A 315 -19.48 28.02 10.06
N SER A 316 -20.71 27.44 10.03
CA SER A 316 -21.52 27.22 11.24
C SER A 316 -21.00 26.10 12.15
N ILE A 317 -20.04 25.31 11.70
CA ILE A 317 -19.40 24.27 12.52
C ILE A 317 -18.18 24.87 13.27
N ILE A 318 -17.47 25.78 12.61
CA ILE A 318 -16.19 26.32 13.11
C ILE A 318 -16.34 27.66 13.82
N LEU A 319 -17.39 28.44 13.52
CA LEU A 319 -17.69 29.74 14.13
C LEU A 319 -19.01 29.69 14.87
N SER A 320 -19.13 30.51 15.89
CA SER A 320 -20.34 30.66 16.68
C SER A 320 -20.59 32.12 17.09
N GLY A 321 -21.80 32.41 17.53
CA GLY A 321 -22.14 33.71 18.07
C GLY A 321 -21.91 34.89 17.15
N GLN A 322 -21.26 35.93 17.64
CA GLN A 322 -21.03 37.16 16.89
C GLN A 322 -20.05 36.96 15.71
N GLU A 323 -19.02 36.15 15.87
CA GLU A 323 -18.06 35.86 14.79
C GLU A 323 -18.72 35.22 13.57
N LEU A 324 -19.66 34.30 13.80
CA LEU A 324 -20.43 33.67 12.73
C LEU A 324 -21.30 34.70 11.97
N ARG A 325 -21.97 35.59 12.72
CA ARG A 325 -22.82 36.63 12.13
C ARG A 325 -22.02 37.64 11.28
N GLU A 326 -20.89 38.10 11.79
CA GLU A 326 -20.00 39.01 11.10
C GLU A 326 -19.47 38.37 9.80
N ALA A 327 -18.93 37.14 9.89
CA ALA A 327 -18.41 36.39 8.75
C ALA A 327 -19.54 36.16 7.68
N ALA A 328 -20.71 35.71 8.12
CA ALA A 328 -21.82 35.49 7.22
C ALA A 328 -22.31 36.79 6.54
N GLY A 329 -22.32 37.90 7.29
CA GLY A 329 -22.67 39.22 6.78
C GLY A 329 -21.70 39.74 5.70
N GLU A 330 -20.40 39.58 5.95
CA GLU A 330 -19.36 39.96 4.98
C GLU A 330 -19.41 39.13 3.68
N LEU A 331 -19.61 37.83 3.81
CA LEU A 331 -19.76 36.93 2.67
C LEU A 331 -21.02 37.20 1.89
N LEU A 332 -22.13 37.52 2.55
CA LEU A 332 -23.42 37.84 1.92
C LEU A 332 -23.33 39.07 0.98
N LYS A 333 -22.47 40.06 1.29
CA LYS A 333 -22.27 41.24 0.45
C LYS A 333 -21.67 40.87 -0.92
N LYS A 334 -20.89 39.81 -0.99
CA LYS A 334 -20.12 39.39 -2.19
C LYS A 334 -20.76 38.21 -2.93
N GLU A 335 -21.57 37.40 -2.25
CA GLU A 335 -22.16 36.17 -2.84
C GLU A 335 -23.28 36.50 -3.83
N LYS A 336 -23.25 35.84 -5.00
CA LYS A 336 -24.21 36.01 -6.07
C LYS A 336 -25.20 34.85 -6.20
N ASP A 337 -24.82 33.64 -5.76
CA ASP A 337 -25.67 32.47 -5.86
C ASP A 337 -26.87 32.57 -4.90
N PRO A 338 -28.12 32.44 -5.41
CA PRO A 338 -29.31 32.63 -4.60
C PRO A 338 -29.44 31.66 -3.42
N SER A 339 -29.01 30.42 -3.59
CA SER A 339 -29.06 29.37 -2.56
C SER A 339 -28.07 29.67 -1.42
N LEU A 340 -26.85 30.04 -1.76
CA LEU A 340 -25.84 30.43 -0.78
C LEU A 340 -26.21 31.74 -0.08
N ARG A 341 -26.76 32.71 -0.79
CA ARG A 341 -27.31 33.95 -0.19
C ARG A 341 -28.40 33.65 0.86
N LYS A 342 -29.32 32.74 0.55
CA LYS A 342 -30.38 32.33 1.49
C LYS A 342 -29.75 31.72 2.76
N ARG A 343 -28.79 30.83 2.59
CA ARG A 343 -28.05 30.19 3.74
C ARG A 343 -27.29 31.21 4.57
N LEU A 344 -26.56 32.13 3.93
CA LEU A 344 -25.79 33.17 4.64
C LEU A 344 -26.73 34.12 5.39
N LYS A 345 -27.91 34.46 4.83
CA LYS A 345 -28.94 35.24 5.54
C LYS A 345 -29.41 34.53 6.79
N SER A 346 -29.69 33.23 6.71
CA SER A 346 -30.09 32.43 7.87
C SER A 346 -28.99 32.48 8.95
N LEU A 347 -27.74 32.23 8.58
CA LEU A 347 -26.61 32.26 9.53
C LEU A 347 -26.35 33.65 10.14
N ALA A 348 -26.71 34.70 9.46
CA ALA A 348 -26.59 36.06 9.98
C ALA A 348 -27.75 36.47 10.92
N MET A 349 -28.91 35.76 10.84
CA MET A 349 -30.14 36.08 11.55
C MET A 349 -30.51 35.11 12.68
N ASP A 350 -30.04 33.86 12.65
CA ASP A 350 -30.53 32.73 13.50
C ASP A 350 -30.14 32.78 15.01
N LEU A 351 -29.69 33.94 15.55
CA LEU A 351 -29.34 34.04 16.97
C LEU A 351 -30.12 35.05 17.78
N ASP A 352 -31.22 35.60 17.21
CA ASP A 352 -32.11 36.51 17.97
C ASP A 352 -33.13 35.76 18.86
N PHE A 353 -33.09 34.41 18.91
CA PHE A 353 -34.08 33.59 19.64
C PHE A 353 -33.59 32.98 20.98
N GLU A 354 -32.33 33.13 21.38
CA GLU A 354 -31.83 32.61 22.66
C GLU A 354 -31.63 33.70 23.75
N GLY A 355 -32.40 34.74 23.71
CA GLY A 355 -32.22 35.88 24.64
C GLY A 355 -33.50 36.51 25.17
N THR A 356 -34.55 35.69 25.49
CA THR A 356 -35.66 36.16 26.32
C THR A 356 -36.33 34.98 27.01
N GLU A 357 -35.78 34.59 28.13
CA GLU A 357 -36.51 34.08 29.32
C GLU A 357 -35.76 34.53 30.58
#